data_c7ca81603414884375c87ce71caf8d32
#
_entry.id   c7ca81603414884375c87ce71caf8d32
#
_cell.length_a   1.000
_cell.length_b   1.000
_cell.length_c   1.000
_cell.angle_alpha   90.00
_cell.angle_beta   90.00
_cell.angle_gamma   90.00
#
_symmetry.space_group_name_H-M   'P 1'
#
loop_
_entity.id
_entity.type
_entity.pdbx_description
1 polymer ?
#
loop_
_entity_poly.entity_id
_entity_poly.type
_entity_poly.pdbx_seq_one_letter_code
_entity_poly.pdbx_strand_id
1 'polypeptide(L)'
;MRASDECMYGKAKKAVLLIFCLCFATAWPTISATTGEESQELQITFDQEDGYFSDMLLNVSGDSTVPLTSIEITLWNISMPEQWSSLVSSPYLNSVVPYSTVGSDVTMWSWEHSFNVTNIDCTCFIEISFLDNTDRLSFGLIVYAGNQNHRPVLRPSSFVDPNLHYSTQIFSGDSIELAFDYLLPPASQNTASSELGVMTDVRYCPAPYGICSENYSSLSVGVSIDTEMDLSIGINENSILDGYYLLQIQIQDAYLALSNNLTKHVVVDTTPPEAQLTAIESVNESEPIVVDIDVEDGYIESSFVITWTIREPDGSLRSVSDDELSGNNRIEFTASKSGPYTVNALVRDIGGHLVTVSHNLTVANVEPRIVVRFDGFEIANQSTVQLPLDGTWVFSANETTDTENDRDALEYFWYVDGKSLLSGQSYLLSSDVKSNSYQMITVTVLDDDGSSSTVSFQVQEPTSDTDSLSDSSLYPVIALFFVLATGLVVLLRRRALSDSGSGFAKWTERSNGPKN
;
A
#
# COMPACT_ATOMS: atom_id res chain seq x y z
N MET A 1 48.16 -20.12 -23.62
CA MET A 1 47.40 -19.39 -24.65
C MET A 1 45.95 -19.28 -24.24
N ARG A 2 45.71 -18.56 -23.13
CA ARG A 2 44.36 -18.23 -22.60
C ARG A 2 44.52 -17.08 -21.57
N ALA A 3 44.76 -15.87 -22.06
CA ALA A 3 44.86 -14.67 -21.19
C ALA A 3 44.69 -13.34 -21.95
N SER A 4 43.99 -13.33 -23.08
CA SER A 4 43.82 -12.08 -23.87
C SER A 4 42.37 -11.63 -24.12
N ASP A 5 41.35 -12.42 -23.74
CA ASP A 5 39.96 -12.06 -24.09
C ASP A 5 39.15 -11.34 -22.97
N GLU A 6 39.62 -11.37 -21.72
CA GLU A 6 38.91 -10.68 -20.62
C GLU A 6 39.15 -9.15 -20.54
N CYS A 7 40.20 -8.65 -21.21
CA CYS A 7 40.57 -7.22 -21.10
C CYS A 7 39.84 -6.29 -22.08
N MET A 8 39.18 -6.83 -23.12
CA MET A 8 38.42 -5.99 -24.07
C MET A 8 36.96 -5.72 -23.68
N TYR A 9 36.35 -6.63 -22.92
CA TYR A 9 34.95 -6.46 -22.51
C TYR A 9 34.78 -5.43 -21.38
N GLY A 10 35.81 -5.26 -20.56
CA GLY A 10 35.81 -4.25 -19.47
C GLY A 10 35.97 -2.80 -19.93
N LYS A 11 36.62 -2.58 -21.08
CA LYS A 11 36.84 -1.22 -21.62
C LYS A 11 35.61 -0.68 -22.38
N ALA A 12 34.85 -1.55 -23.02
CA ALA A 12 33.62 -1.18 -23.73
C ALA A 12 32.51 -0.75 -22.75
N LYS A 13 32.36 -1.45 -21.59
CA LYS A 13 31.37 -1.05 -20.56
C LYS A 13 31.68 0.28 -19.89
N LYS A 14 32.98 0.59 -19.69
CA LYS A 14 33.39 1.90 -19.12
C LYS A 14 33.18 3.06 -20.11
N ALA A 15 33.39 2.82 -21.40
CA ALA A 15 33.15 3.83 -22.43
C ALA A 15 31.66 4.15 -22.62
N VAL A 16 30.79 3.13 -22.58
CA VAL A 16 29.33 3.33 -22.65
C VAL A 16 28.79 4.02 -21.41
N LEU A 17 29.31 3.71 -20.21
CA LEU A 17 28.93 4.42 -18.98
C LEU A 17 29.37 5.89 -18.98
N LEU A 18 30.54 6.19 -19.55
CA LEU A 18 31.05 7.56 -19.64
C LEU A 18 30.28 8.41 -20.67
N ILE A 19 29.83 7.81 -21.78
CA ILE A 19 28.97 8.47 -22.78
C ILE A 19 27.59 8.72 -22.20
N PHE A 20 27.03 7.79 -21.40
CA PHE A 20 25.75 7.99 -20.72
C PHE A 20 25.81 9.09 -19.66
N CYS A 21 26.88 9.19 -18.89
CA CYS A 21 27.10 10.30 -17.95
C CYS A 21 27.31 11.65 -18.64
N LEU A 22 27.92 11.68 -19.81
CA LEU A 22 28.12 12.94 -20.57
C LEU A 22 26.83 13.43 -21.25
N CYS A 23 25.93 12.53 -21.67
CA CYS A 23 24.64 12.91 -22.24
C CYS A 23 23.65 13.44 -21.19
N PHE A 24 23.76 13.02 -19.92
CA PHE A 24 22.94 13.58 -18.84
C PHE A 24 23.46 14.92 -18.29
N ALA A 25 24.74 15.23 -18.50
CA ALA A 25 25.34 16.50 -18.04
C ALA A 25 24.95 17.73 -18.89
N THR A 26 24.34 17.53 -20.06
CA THR A 26 23.99 18.66 -20.96
C THR A 26 22.50 19.01 -20.98
N ALA A 27 21.64 18.29 -20.18
CA ALA A 27 20.19 18.51 -20.17
C ALA A 27 19.64 19.02 -18.83
N TRP A 28 20.49 19.43 -17.88
CA TRP A 28 20.00 20.15 -16.71
C TRP A 28 19.83 21.63 -17.03
N PRO A 29 18.61 22.18 -16.85
CA PRO A 29 18.47 23.62 -16.85
C PRO A 29 19.37 24.17 -15.75
N THR A 30 20.14 25.19 -16.08
CA THR A 30 20.81 26.01 -15.09
C THR A 30 19.74 26.62 -14.20
N ILE A 31 19.44 25.94 -13.09
CA ILE A 31 18.75 26.56 -11.98
C ILE A 31 19.74 27.60 -11.48
N SER A 32 19.41 28.86 -11.71
CA SER A 32 20.07 29.98 -11.03
C SER A 32 20.02 29.64 -9.55
N ALA A 33 21.17 29.38 -8.96
CA ALA A 33 21.30 29.35 -7.53
C ALA A 33 20.83 30.71 -7.01
N THR A 34 19.58 30.81 -6.58
CA THR A 34 19.27 31.78 -5.55
C THR A 34 20.18 31.36 -4.39
N THR A 35 21.07 32.25 -4.01
CA THR A 35 21.78 32.19 -2.75
C THR A 35 20.73 32.22 -1.65
N GLY A 36 20.13 31.05 -1.39
CA GLY A 36 19.51 30.81 -0.12
C GLY A 36 20.66 30.79 0.87
N GLU A 37 20.65 31.67 1.85
CA GLU A 37 21.42 31.51 3.06
C GLU A 37 21.12 30.06 3.50
N GLU A 38 22.13 29.17 3.43
CA GLU A 38 22.04 27.87 4.12
C GLU A 38 21.76 28.25 5.58
N SER A 39 20.58 27.95 6.05
CA SER A 39 20.25 28.14 7.46
C SER A 39 21.23 27.25 8.21
N GLN A 40 22.20 27.86 8.87
CA GLN A 40 23.18 27.18 9.68
C GLN A 40 22.40 26.39 10.74
N GLU A 41 22.56 25.09 10.75
CA GLU A 41 21.93 24.24 11.75
C GLU A 41 22.38 24.68 13.13
N LEU A 42 21.42 24.90 14.03
CA LEU A 42 21.72 25.32 15.37
C LEU A 42 22.43 24.20 16.13
N GLN A 43 23.67 24.45 16.52
CA GLN A 43 24.45 23.55 17.37
C GLN A 43 25.00 24.33 18.55
N ILE A 44 24.90 23.75 19.73
CA ILE A 44 25.54 24.24 20.97
C ILE A 44 26.38 23.11 21.55
N THR A 45 27.62 23.43 21.89
CA THR A 45 28.53 22.51 22.55
C THR A 45 28.88 23.04 23.95
N PHE A 46 29.19 22.13 24.87
CA PHE A 46 29.74 22.43 26.17
C PHE A 46 31.21 21.99 26.19
N ASP A 47 32.09 22.80 26.83
CA ASP A 47 33.49 22.44 27.02
C ASP A 47 33.65 21.41 28.14
N GLN A 48 32.67 21.38 29.06
CA GLN A 48 32.61 20.43 30.14
C GLN A 48 31.91 19.15 29.67
N GLU A 49 32.39 18.03 30.21
CA GLU A 49 31.74 16.74 30.02
C GLU A 49 30.62 16.52 31.05
N ASP A 50 29.67 15.68 30.76
CA ASP A 50 28.65 15.26 31.70
C ASP A 50 29.29 14.65 32.96
N GLY A 51 28.73 14.98 34.11
CA GLY A 51 29.31 14.60 35.41
C GLY A 51 30.31 15.61 35.98
N TYR A 52 30.46 16.78 35.35
CA TYR A 52 31.28 17.87 35.89
C TYR A 52 30.86 18.20 37.31
N PHE A 53 31.85 18.30 38.22
CA PHE A 53 31.64 18.53 39.64
C PHE A 53 32.09 19.91 40.06
N SER A 54 31.32 20.57 40.93
CA SER A 54 31.68 21.82 41.58
C SER A 54 30.99 21.99 42.94
N ASP A 55 31.69 22.57 43.91
CA ASP A 55 31.19 22.80 45.29
C ASP A 55 30.88 24.27 45.60
N MET A 56 31.32 25.22 44.78
CA MET A 56 31.12 26.65 45.02
C MET A 56 30.63 27.44 43.83
N LEU A 57 31.38 27.37 42.74
CA LEU A 57 31.07 28.12 41.50
C LEU A 57 31.09 27.17 40.32
N LEU A 58 29.93 26.95 39.74
CA LEU A 58 29.75 26.09 38.57
C LEU A 58 29.92 26.96 37.33
N ASN A 59 31.10 26.86 36.72
CA ASN A 59 31.39 27.56 35.47
C ASN A 59 31.18 26.63 34.29
N VAL A 60 30.36 27.04 33.36
CA VAL A 60 30.11 26.32 32.11
C VAL A 60 30.39 27.24 30.92
N SER A 61 30.97 26.67 29.88
CA SER A 61 31.36 27.36 28.66
C SER A 61 31.19 26.44 27.47
N GLY A 62 31.28 27.02 26.29
CA GLY A 62 31.20 26.27 25.04
C GLY A 62 31.06 27.17 23.81
N ASP A 63 30.67 26.54 22.71
CA ASP A 63 30.51 27.22 21.42
C ASP A 63 29.10 27.05 20.87
N SER A 64 28.73 27.99 20.00
CA SER A 64 27.45 27.93 19.27
C SER A 64 27.64 28.35 17.82
N THR A 65 26.88 27.77 16.92
CA THR A 65 26.82 28.17 15.49
C THR A 65 25.98 29.42 15.26
N VAL A 66 25.18 29.86 16.24
CA VAL A 66 24.31 31.04 16.15
C VAL A 66 24.51 31.97 17.35
N PRO A 67 24.18 33.28 17.22
CA PRO A 67 24.24 34.21 18.34
C PRO A 67 23.20 33.84 19.41
N LEU A 68 23.62 33.66 20.65
CA LEU A 68 22.78 33.28 21.79
C LEU A 68 22.10 34.52 22.41
N THR A 69 21.16 35.15 21.70
CA THR A 69 20.53 36.42 22.11
C THR A 69 19.15 36.28 22.76
N SER A 70 18.44 35.20 22.50
CA SER A 70 17.09 34.95 23.02
C SER A 70 17.04 33.56 23.65
N ILE A 71 17.74 33.43 24.75
CA ILE A 71 17.87 32.16 25.47
C ILE A 71 17.48 32.31 26.94
N GLU A 72 17.17 31.17 27.53
CA GLU A 72 17.11 31.00 29.00
C GLU A 72 18.09 29.89 29.38
N ILE A 73 18.98 30.17 30.35
CA ILE A 73 19.83 29.14 30.94
C ILE A 73 19.31 28.84 32.34
N THR A 74 19.00 27.57 32.60
CA THR A 74 18.39 27.14 33.86
C THR A 74 19.20 25.99 34.49
N LEU A 75 19.43 26.10 35.77
CA LEU A 75 19.97 25.04 36.61
C LEU A 75 18.79 24.31 37.28
N TRP A 76 18.59 23.05 36.91
CA TRP A 76 17.55 22.19 37.47
C TRP A 76 18.12 21.23 38.51
N ASN A 77 17.42 21.04 39.61
CA ASN A 77 17.67 19.93 40.54
C ASN A 77 16.92 18.69 40.02
N ILE A 78 17.67 17.66 39.68
CA ILE A 78 17.16 16.36 39.21
C ILE A 78 17.44 15.23 40.23
N SER A 79 17.81 15.56 41.47
CA SER A 79 18.10 14.57 42.50
C SER A 79 16.90 13.70 42.89
N MET A 80 15.68 14.14 42.60
CA MET A 80 14.47 13.34 42.78
C MET A 80 14.05 12.68 41.46
N PRO A 81 13.86 11.37 41.43
CA PRO A 81 13.59 10.64 40.16
C PRO A 81 12.39 11.14 39.38
N GLU A 82 11.37 11.65 40.06
CA GLU A 82 10.09 12.02 39.43
C GLU A 82 9.79 13.53 39.50
N GLN A 83 10.66 14.33 40.11
CA GLN A 83 10.37 15.74 40.33
C GLN A 83 11.58 16.62 40.07
N TRP A 84 11.59 17.32 38.99
CA TRP A 84 12.58 18.35 38.68
C TRP A 84 12.14 19.68 39.27
N SER A 85 13.08 20.43 39.81
CA SER A 85 12.84 21.78 40.32
C SER A 85 13.87 22.75 39.79
N SER A 86 13.44 23.88 39.25
CA SER A 86 14.32 24.97 38.87
C SER A 86 14.94 25.61 40.11
N LEU A 87 16.27 25.64 40.16
CA LEU A 87 17.02 26.29 41.25
C LEU A 87 17.38 27.72 40.92
N VAL A 88 17.91 27.93 39.72
CA VAL A 88 18.34 29.23 39.21
C VAL A 88 18.02 29.29 37.73
N SER A 89 17.45 30.41 37.28
CA SER A 89 17.23 30.68 35.85
C SER A 89 17.73 32.08 35.54
N SER A 90 18.33 32.23 34.36
CA SER A 90 18.81 33.49 33.82
C SER A 90 18.41 33.64 32.34
N PRO A 91 17.87 34.79 31.94
CA PRO A 91 17.52 35.05 30.57
C PRO A 91 18.71 35.41 29.65
N TYR A 92 19.93 35.33 30.17
CA TYR A 92 21.17 35.66 29.45
C TYR A 92 22.37 34.89 30.02
N LEU A 93 23.37 34.71 29.14
CA LEU A 93 24.69 34.20 29.52
C LEU A 93 25.58 35.32 30.06
N ASN A 94 26.57 34.99 30.87
CA ASN A 94 27.51 35.99 31.40
C ASN A 94 28.38 36.60 30.30
N SER A 95 28.76 35.81 29.30
CA SER A 95 29.56 36.26 28.17
C SER A 95 29.15 35.51 26.92
N VAL A 96 29.06 36.22 25.80
CA VAL A 96 28.91 35.64 24.43
C VAL A 96 29.81 36.47 23.49
N VAL A 97 30.80 35.84 22.90
CA VAL A 97 31.80 36.50 22.08
C VAL A 97 31.89 35.82 20.72
N PRO A 98 31.63 36.58 19.59
CA PRO A 98 31.82 36.01 18.28
C PRO A 98 33.32 35.85 17.94
N TYR A 99 33.65 34.77 17.26
CA TYR A 99 34.96 34.52 16.71
C TYR A 99 34.88 33.82 15.36
N SER A 100 35.94 33.95 14.55
CA SER A 100 36.03 33.26 13.27
C SER A 100 37.19 32.27 13.31
N THR A 101 36.92 31.04 12.85
CA THR A 101 37.96 30.02 12.71
C THR A 101 38.81 30.29 11.47
N VAL A 102 40.11 30.09 11.57
CA VAL A 102 41.03 30.33 10.47
C VAL A 102 40.73 29.40 9.29
N GLY A 103 40.34 29.98 8.16
CA GLY A 103 40.03 29.23 6.92
C GLY A 103 38.56 28.87 6.74
N SER A 104 37.67 29.40 7.54
CA SER A 104 36.21 29.25 7.41
C SER A 104 35.52 30.60 7.41
N ASP A 105 34.54 30.79 6.54
CA ASP A 105 33.70 32.00 6.51
C ASP A 105 32.57 31.94 7.57
N VAL A 106 32.61 30.95 8.44
CA VAL A 106 31.59 30.71 9.49
C VAL A 106 32.00 31.47 10.76
N THR A 107 31.08 32.30 11.27
CA THR A 107 31.23 32.95 12.58
C THR A 107 30.69 31.99 13.63
N MET A 108 31.52 31.67 14.62
CA MET A 108 31.17 30.92 15.82
C MET A 108 31.00 31.87 17.00
N TRP A 109 30.29 31.44 18.02
CA TRP A 109 30.00 32.21 19.22
C TRP A 109 30.47 31.44 20.43
N SER A 110 31.56 31.88 21.08
CA SER A 110 31.97 31.32 22.36
C SER A 110 31.14 31.93 23.50
N TRP A 111 30.68 31.11 24.39
CA TRP A 111 29.82 31.53 25.48
C TRP A 111 30.31 30.98 26.83
N GLU A 112 29.99 31.71 27.91
CA GLU A 112 30.32 31.37 29.27
C GLU A 112 29.17 31.77 30.22
N HIS A 113 28.89 30.94 31.20
CA HIS A 113 27.98 31.25 32.29
C HIS A 113 28.43 30.64 33.60
N SER A 114 28.11 31.29 34.73
CA SER A 114 28.51 30.88 36.06
C SER A 114 27.30 30.85 37.01
N PHE A 115 27.11 29.72 37.67
CA PHE A 115 26.13 29.58 38.72
C PHE A 115 26.83 29.56 40.09
N ASN A 116 26.33 30.34 41.04
CA ASN A 116 26.76 30.21 42.44
C ASN A 116 25.98 29.04 43.05
N VAL A 117 26.69 27.94 43.31
CA VAL A 117 26.11 26.71 43.87
C VAL A 117 26.52 26.52 45.35
N THR A 118 27.03 27.57 46.02
CA THR A 118 27.31 27.54 47.44
C THR A 118 26.04 27.18 48.21
N ASN A 119 26.06 26.11 48.99
CA ASN A 119 24.92 25.52 49.73
C ASN A 119 23.87 24.84 48.85
N ILE A 120 24.19 24.50 47.59
CA ILE A 120 23.39 23.66 46.75
C ILE A 120 24.03 22.28 46.72
N ASP A 121 23.28 21.25 47.11
CA ASP A 121 23.67 19.84 46.99
C ASP A 121 22.67 19.16 46.04
N CYS A 122 23.09 18.85 44.84
CA CYS A 122 22.21 18.19 43.85
C CYS A 122 22.96 17.41 42.77
N THR A 123 22.32 16.42 42.25
CA THR A 123 22.48 16.03 40.87
C THR A 123 21.69 17.04 40.07
N CYS A 124 22.36 17.81 39.24
CA CYS A 124 21.75 18.94 38.56
C CYS A 124 21.83 18.77 37.02
N PHE A 125 20.93 19.44 36.34
CA PHE A 125 20.92 19.55 34.90
C PHE A 125 20.95 21.04 34.50
N ILE A 126 21.91 21.41 33.69
CA ILE A 126 21.98 22.75 33.08
C ILE A 126 21.28 22.66 31.75
N GLU A 127 20.24 23.47 31.55
CA GLU A 127 19.51 23.58 30.31
C GLU A 127 19.73 24.97 29.71
N ILE A 128 20.12 25.02 28.42
CA ILE A 128 20.05 26.22 27.58
C ILE A 128 18.85 26.02 26.64
N SER A 129 17.82 26.83 26.81
CA SER A 129 16.63 26.80 25.95
C SER A 129 16.47 28.06 25.14
N PHE A 130 16.06 27.91 23.87
CA PHE A 130 15.74 29.00 22.98
C PHE A 130 14.26 29.38 23.13
N LEU A 131 14.01 30.69 23.20
CA LEU A 131 12.67 31.27 23.37
C LEU A 131 12.05 31.60 22.00
N ASP A 132 12.21 30.78 20.98
CA ASP A 132 11.55 31.02 19.72
C ASP A 132 10.13 30.43 19.68
N ASN A 133 9.23 31.09 18.95
CA ASN A 133 7.78 31.11 19.16
C ASN A 133 7.01 29.79 18.92
N THR A 134 7.62 28.70 18.50
CA THR A 134 6.89 27.47 18.18
C THR A 134 7.55 26.17 18.64
N ASP A 135 8.88 26.08 18.67
CA ASP A 135 9.60 24.88 19.07
C ASP A 135 10.68 25.23 20.10
N ARG A 136 10.55 24.68 21.29
CA ARG A 136 11.55 24.82 22.34
C ARG A 136 12.71 23.88 22.05
N LEU A 137 13.78 24.40 21.46
CA LEU A 137 15.06 23.68 21.37
C LEU A 137 15.83 23.90 22.68
N SER A 138 16.31 22.83 23.28
CA SER A 138 17.12 22.89 24.48
C SER A 138 18.34 21.98 24.36
N PHE A 139 19.43 22.43 24.99
CA PHE A 139 20.70 21.73 25.08
C PHE A 139 21.04 21.60 26.55
N GLY A 140 21.70 20.53 26.96
CA GLY A 140 21.92 20.34 28.39
C GLY A 140 23.17 19.56 28.76
N LEU A 141 23.57 19.75 30.03
CA LEU A 141 24.72 19.15 30.64
C LEU A 141 24.35 18.67 32.06
N ILE A 142 24.70 17.44 32.42
CA ILE A 142 24.53 16.90 33.76
C ILE A 142 25.73 17.31 34.58
N VAL A 143 25.49 17.85 35.78
CA VAL A 143 26.53 18.30 36.71
C VAL A 143 26.23 17.87 38.13
N TYR A 144 27.26 17.72 38.94
CA TYR A 144 27.15 17.44 40.37
C TYR A 144 27.57 18.67 41.16
N ALA A 145 26.63 19.26 41.90
CA ALA A 145 26.87 20.43 42.70
C ALA A 145 26.83 20.07 44.18
N GLY A 146 27.81 20.59 44.98
CA GLY A 146 27.96 20.31 46.40
C GLY A 146 28.58 18.94 46.70
N ASN A 147 28.56 18.52 47.97
CA ASN A 147 29.27 17.33 48.41
C ASN A 147 28.37 16.15 48.80
N GLN A 148 27.06 16.31 48.75
CA GLN A 148 26.08 15.33 49.23
C GLN A 148 24.92 15.17 48.26
N ASN A 149 24.14 14.09 48.47
CA ASN A 149 22.91 13.83 47.75
C ASN A 149 23.04 13.64 46.22
N HIS A 150 24.23 13.27 45.76
CA HIS A 150 24.43 12.93 44.34
C HIS A 150 23.83 11.57 44.02
N ARG A 151 23.26 11.46 42.84
CA ARG A 151 22.62 10.23 42.35
C ARG A 151 23.16 9.85 40.97
N PRO A 152 23.18 8.57 40.65
CA PRO A 152 23.44 8.15 39.30
C PRO A 152 22.34 8.69 38.37
N VAL A 153 22.68 8.89 37.12
CA VAL A 153 21.75 9.35 36.07
C VAL A 153 21.77 8.37 34.90
N LEU A 154 20.62 7.88 34.51
CA LEU A 154 20.43 7.27 33.19
C LEU A 154 20.16 8.38 32.21
N ARG A 155 21.00 8.48 31.20
CA ARG A 155 20.89 9.51 30.19
C ARG A 155 19.96 9.05 29.09
N PRO A 156 18.79 9.67 28.90
CA PRO A 156 18.00 9.47 27.72
C PRO A 156 18.75 10.08 26.53
N SER A 157 18.50 9.58 25.32
CA SER A 157 19.09 10.10 24.08
C SER A 157 18.82 11.61 23.86
N SER A 158 17.91 12.22 24.63
CA SER A 158 17.69 13.65 24.73
C SER A 158 17.01 13.96 26.08
N PHE A 159 17.60 14.83 26.91
CA PHE A 159 16.96 15.36 28.10
C PHE A 159 15.90 16.43 27.82
N VAL A 160 15.84 16.88 26.58
CA VAL A 160 15.23 18.14 26.20
C VAL A 160 13.75 18.01 25.90
N ASP A 161 13.33 16.88 25.43
CA ASP A 161 11.91 16.61 25.21
C ASP A 161 11.58 15.20 25.69
N PRO A 162 10.99 15.06 26.88
CA PRO A 162 10.50 13.76 27.33
C PRO A 162 9.46 13.15 26.39
N ASN A 163 8.89 13.94 25.47
CA ASN A 163 7.94 13.44 24.47
C ASN A 163 8.61 12.99 23.17
N LEU A 164 9.86 13.40 22.88
CA LEU A 164 10.63 12.92 21.73
C LEU A 164 11.20 11.51 21.91
N HIS A 165 11.11 10.95 23.12
CA HIS A 165 11.60 9.61 23.45
C HIS A 165 10.65 8.47 23.12
N TYR A 166 9.51 8.78 22.56
CA TYR A 166 8.48 7.81 22.18
C TYR A 166 8.71 7.17 20.79
N SER A 167 9.95 7.12 20.30
CA SER A 167 10.22 6.18 19.23
C SER A 167 10.03 4.77 19.79
N THR A 168 8.87 4.21 19.51
CA THR A 168 8.55 2.83 19.84
C THR A 168 9.57 1.95 19.12
N GLN A 169 10.35 1.18 19.89
CA GLN A 169 11.27 0.20 19.35
C GLN A 169 10.55 -1.14 19.22
N ILE A 170 10.78 -1.82 18.11
CA ILE A 170 10.13 -3.09 17.80
C ILE A 170 11.17 -4.19 17.86
N PHE A 171 10.83 -5.26 18.57
CA PHE A 171 11.68 -6.42 18.79
C PHE A 171 10.97 -7.69 18.31
N SER A 172 11.57 -8.36 17.33
CA SER A 172 11.05 -9.60 16.74
C SER A 172 11.94 -10.82 16.99
N GLY A 173 13.00 -10.65 17.77
CA GLY A 173 13.92 -11.72 18.15
C GLY A 173 13.59 -12.35 19.50
N ASP A 174 14.53 -13.14 20.04
CA ASP A 174 14.38 -13.82 21.32
C ASP A 174 14.63 -12.89 22.53
N SER A 175 15.16 -11.68 22.31
CA SER A 175 15.52 -10.71 23.36
C SER A 175 15.22 -9.27 22.95
N ILE A 176 15.01 -8.43 23.95
CA ILE A 176 14.96 -6.97 23.84
C ILE A 176 16.36 -6.47 24.21
N GLU A 177 17.06 -5.87 23.25
CA GLU A 177 18.40 -5.33 23.45
C GLU A 177 18.34 -3.80 23.51
N LEU A 178 18.81 -3.22 24.61
CA LEU A 178 18.78 -1.77 24.85
C LEU A 178 20.14 -1.31 25.34
N ALA A 179 20.62 -0.20 24.80
CA ALA A 179 21.84 0.47 25.25
C ALA A 179 21.51 1.84 25.84
N PHE A 180 22.16 2.20 26.93
CA PHE A 180 21.99 3.48 27.62
C PHE A 180 23.30 4.05 28.07
N ASP A 181 23.45 5.35 27.88
CA ASP A 181 24.45 6.13 28.60
C ASP A 181 24.06 6.24 30.08
N TYR A 182 25.00 6.09 30.96
CA TYR A 182 24.80 6.30 32.39
C TYR A 182 25.92 7.13 32.99
N LEU A 183 25.60 7.80 34.08
CA LEU A 183 26.51 8.64 34.80
C LEU A 183 26.51 8.27 36.26
N LEU A 184 27.71 8.11 36.84
CA LEU A 184 27.86 7.87 38.27
C LEU A 184 28.42 9.10 38.95
N PRO A 185 27.96 9.41 40.20
CA PRO A 185 28.58 10.45 41.04
C PRO A 185 30.07 10.18 41.26
N PRO A 186 30.89 11.21 41.45
CA PRO A 186 32.35 11.07 41.64
C PRO A 186 32.75 10.09 42.76
N ALA A 187 31.96 10.01 43.82
CA ALA A 187 32.17 9.06 44.91
C ALA A 187 31.97 7.60 44.50
N SER A 188 31.03 7.36 43.56
CA SER A 188 30.67 6.02 43.06
C SER A 188 31.56 5.54 41.92
N GLN A 189 32.20 6.45 41.18
CA GLN A 189 33.08 6.12 40.03
C GLN A 189 34.26 5.22 40.45
N ASN A 190 34.81 5.44 41.66
CA ASN A 190 35.94 4.65 42.16
C ASN A 190 35.54 3.22 42.56
N THR A 191 34.27 2.93 42.72
CA THR A 191 33.73 1.62 43.11
C THR A 191 33.11 0.87 41.95
N ALA A 192 32.81 1.55 40.85
CA ALA A 192 32.19 0.96 39.64
C ALA A 192 33.11 0.00 38.88
N SER A 193 34.44 0.01 39.14
CA SER A 193 35.39 -0.95 38.57
C SER A 193 35.28 -2.36 39.13
N SER A 194 34.40 -2.62 40.09
CA SER A 194 34.05 -3.94 40.58
C SER A 194 32.63 -4.28 40.09
N GLU A 195 32.39 -5.50 39.59
CA GLU A 195 31.11 -6.02 39.09
C GLU A 195 29.90 -5.85 40.03
N LEU A 196 30.09 -5.29 41.22
CA LEU A 196 29.10 -5.05 42.25
C LEU A 196 28.71 -3.56 42.40
N GLY A 197 29.24 -2.68 41.55
CA GLY A 197 29.07 -1.23 41.71
C GLY A 197 27.73 -0.64 41.28
N VAL A 198 27.03 -1.29 40.39
CA VAL A 198 25.75 -0.80 39.85
C VAL A 198 24.75 -1.94 39.81
N MET A 199 23.57 -1.73 40.34
CA MET A 199 22.42 -2.65 40.23
C MET A 199 21.37 -2.05 39.32
N THR A 200 20.76 -2.87 38.46
CA THR A 200 19.71 -2.44 37.53
C THR A 200 18.37 -3.02 37.99
N ASP A 201 17.36 -2.19 38.05
CA ASP A 201 15.95 -2.59 38.23
C ASP A 201 15.18 -2.26 36.96
N VAL A 202 14.68 -3.29 36.29
CA VAL A 202 13.87 -3.17 35.08
C VAL A 202 12.50 -3.73 35.37
N ARG A 203 11.51 -2.92 35.12
CA ARG A 203 10.10 -3.28 35.27
C ARG A 203 9.35 -3.04 33.99
N TYR A 204 8.29 -3.77 33.77
CA TYR A 204 7.44 -3.63 32.57
C TYR A 204 5.96 -3.69 32.92
N CYS A 205 5.14 -3.11 32.06
CA CYS A 205 3.71 -3.27 32.09
C CYS A 205 3.15 -3.34 30.66
N PRO A 206 2.05 -4.09 30.39
CA PRO A 206 1.32 -3.99 29.15
C PRO A 206 0.76 -2.57 28.96
N ALA A 207 0.98 -1.99 27.77
CA ALA A 207 0.62 -0.60 27.47
C ALA A 207 0.05 -0.43 26.06
N PRO A 208 -1.07 -1.07 25.70
CA PRO A 208 -1.62 -1.07 24.34
C PRO A 208 -1.97 0.33 23.82
N TYR A 209 -2.15 1.30 24.71
CA TYR A 209 -2.45 2.71 24.37
C TYR A 209 -1.38 3.68 24.88
N GLY A 210 -0.13 3.20 25.07
CA GLY A 210 0.96 4.00 25.61
C GLY A 210 0.87 4.28 27.11
N ILE A 211 -0.08 3.70 27.80
CA ILE A 211 -0.29 3.82 29.26
C ILE A 211 -0.40 2.42 29.84
N CYS A 212 0.25 2.17 30.99
CA CYS A 212 0.13 0.90 31.68
C CYS A 212 -1.32 0.54 31.96
N SER A 213 -1.73 -0.63 31.50
CA SER A 213 -3.04 -1.21 31.80
C SER A 213 -3.07 -1.95 33.15
N GLU A 214 -1.88 -2.33 33.66
CA GLU A 214 -1.68 -3.10 34.88
C GLU A 214 -0.52 -2.51 35.71
N ASN A 215 -0.27 -3.10 36.89
CA ASN A 215 0.89 -2.74 37.69
C ASN A 215 2.19 -3.22 37.04
N TYR A 216 3.27 -2.49 37.26
CA TYR A 216 4.58 -2.92 36.81
C TYR A 216 5.02 -4.23 37.45
N SER A 217 5.57 -5.11 36.67
CA SER A 217 6.21 -6.36 37.07
C SER A 217 7.72 -6.27 36.84
N SER A 218 8.52 -6.85 37.72
CA SER A 218 9.98 -6.88 37.56
C SER A 218 10.40 -7.92 36.53
N LEU A 219 11.43 -7.59 35.76
CA LEU A 219 12.04 -8.46 34.75
C LEU A 219 13.40 -8.99 35.23
N SER A 220 13.71 -10.21 34.80
CA SER A 220 15.09 -10.73 34.90
C SER A 220 15.87 -10.24 33.68
N VAL A 221 16.98 -9.56 33.92
CA VAL A 221 17.76 -8.93 32.85
C VAL A 221 19.23 -9.33 32.93
N GLY A 222 19.83 -9.54 31.75
CA GLY A 222 21.27 -9.56 31.59
C GLY A 222 21.77 -8.11 31.50
N VAL A 223 22.82 -7.78 32.23
CA VAL A 223 23.43 -6.45 32.21
C VAL A 223 24.91 -6.57 31.91
N SER A 224 25.38 -5.87 30.90
CA SER A 224 26.78 -5.64 30.63
C SER A 224 27.08 -4.16 30.79
N ILE A 225 28.13 -3.85 31.55
CA ILE A 225 28.53 -2.46 31.82
C ILE A 225 29.97 -2.28 31.38
N ASP A 226 30.16 -1.45 30.35
CA ASP A 226 31.47 -1.01 29.87
C ASP A 226 31.45 0.52 29.72
N THR A 227 31.54 1.07 28.54
CA THR A 227 31.38 2.50 28.25
C THR A 227 29.92 2.92 28.31
N GLU A 228 29.03 2.02 27.89
CA GLU A 228 27.59 2.13 27.97
C GLU A 228 27.04 0.97 28.83
N MET A 229 25.79 1.06 29.20
CA MET A 229 25.08 -0.01 29.89
C MET A 229 24.19 -0.71 28.86
N ASP A 230 24.56 -1.94 28.53
CA ASP A 230 23.75 -2.81 27.66
C ASP A 230 22.83 -3.68 28.51
N LEU A 231 21.55 -3.65 28.18
CA LEU A 231 20.52 -4.50 28.77
C LEU A 231 20.05 -5.52 27.78
N SER A 232 20.04 -6.79 28.18
CA SER A 232 19.45 -7.89 27.42
C SER A 232 18.31 -8.51 28.23
N ILE A 233 17.10 -8.48 27.70
CA ILE A 233 15.88 -9.00 28.33
C ILE A 233 15.39 -10.17 27.49
N GLY A 234 15.59 -11.40 27.96
CA GLY A 234 15.09 -12.59 27.28
C GLY A 234 13.57 -12.62 27.30
N ILE A 235 12.95 -12.65 26.12
CA ILE A 235 11.50 -12.63 25.96
C ILE A 235 10.88 -13.89 26.53
N ASN A 236 11.39 -15.05 26.12
CA ASN A 236 10.93 -16.36 26.61
C ASN A 236 11.22 -16.57 28.10
N GLU A 237 12.38 -16.11 28.58
CA GLU A 237 12.77 -16.25 30.00
C GLU A 237 11.84 -15.48 30.94
N ASN A 238 11.36 -14.33 30.49
CA ASN A 238 10.44 -13.49 31.23
C ASN A 238 8.96 -13.76 30.88
N SER A 239 8.67 -14.69 29.97
CA SER A 239 7.33 -15.00 29.49
C SER A 239 6.59 -13.77 28.94
N ILE A 240 7.31 -12.91 28.23
CA ILE A 240 6.75 -11.72 27.58
C ILE A 240 6.02 -12.19 26.33
N LEU A 241 4.76 -11.85 26.19
CA LEU A 241 3.94 -12.14 25.02
C LEU A 241 4.09 -11.02 23.98
N ASP A 242 3.64 -11.27 22.75
CA ASP A 242 3.55 -10.23 21.74
C ASP A 242 2.60 -9.11 22.19
N GLY A 243 2.99 -7.85 21.97
CA GLY A 243 2.20 -6.71 22.41
C GLY A 243 3.01 -5.43 22.65
N TYR A 244 2.29 -4.41 23.13
CA TYR A 244 2.86 -3.10 23.48
C TYR A 244 3.18 -3.05 24.95
N TYR A 245 4.38 -2.57 25.29
CA TYR A 245 4.86 -2.49 26.66
C TYR A 245 5.51 -1.14 26.96
N LEU A 246 5.39 -0.74 28.21
CA LEU A 246 6.24 0.28 28.84
C LEU A 246 7.28 -0.41 29.69
N LEU A 247 8.55 -0.16 29.40
CA LEU A 247 9.66 -0.51 30.24
C LEU A 247 10.03 0.68 31.12
N GLN A 248 10.23 0.43 32.39
CA GLN A 248 10.76 1.38 33.36
C GLN A 248 12.12 0.87 33.83
N ILE A 249 13.17 1.66 33.63
CA ILE A 249 14.55 1.28 33.87
C ILE A 249 15.12 2.25 34.90
N GLN A 250 15.76 1.71 35.91
CA GLN A 250 16.41 2.47 36.98
C GLN A 250 17.71 1.77 37.39
N ILE A 251 18.73 2.53 37.72
CA ILE A 251 19.96 1.99 38.31
C ILE A 251 20.13 2.46 39.75
N GLN A 252 20.85 1.66 40.52
CA GLN A 252 21.23 1.94 41.86
C GLN A 252 22.76 1.82 41.99
N ASP A 253 23.40 2.82 42.53
CA ASP A 253 24.85 2.82 42.75
C ASP A 253 25.27 2.04 44.01
N ALA A 254 26.58 1.93 44.22
CA ALA A 254 27.15 1.24 45.38
C ALA A 254 26.75 1.85 46.75
N TYR A 255 26.25 3.07 46.76
CA TYR A 255 25.74 3.75 47.96
C TYR A 255 24.21 3.67 48.09
N LEU A 256 23.59 2.82 47.29
CA LEU A 256 22.15 2.61 47.27
C LEU A 256 21.34 3.84 46.79
N ALA A 257 22.00 4.80 46.15
CA ALA A 257 21.31 5.93 45.55
C ALA A 257 20.66 5.49 44.19
N LEU A 258 19.39 5.80 44.04
CA LEU A 258 18.63 5.46 42.83
C LEU A 258 18.75 6.56 41.78
N SER A 259 18.85 6.19 40.52
CA SER A 259 18.80 7.12 39.36
C SER A 259 17.38 7.66 39.11
N ASN A 260 17.27 8.52 38.12
CA ASN A 260 15.99 8.80 37.47
C ASN A 260 15.38 7.52 36.90
N ASN A 261 14.06 7.52 36.70
CA ASN A 261 13.36 6.50 35.94
C ASN A 261 13.46 6.84 34.44
N LEU A 262 13.98 5.91 33.67
CA LEU A 262 13.90 5.98 32.20
C LEU A 262 12.75 5.10 31.71
N THR A 263 11.84 5.69 30.95
CA THR A 263 10.69 4.97 30.41
C THR A 263 10.88 4.78 28.90
N LYS A 264 10.68 3.55 28.41
CA LYS A 264 10.78 3.19 27.00
C LYS A 264 9.51 2.48 26.55
N HIS A 265 9.00 2.90 25.37
CA HIS A 265 7.93 2.18 24.68
C HIS A 265 8.55 1.12 23.80
N VAL A 266 8.12 -0.12 23.95
CA VAL A 266 8.57 -1.24 23.15
C VAL A 266 7.39 -2.03 22.62
N VAL A 267 7.56 -2.60 21.45
CA VAL A 267 6.67 -3.60 20.87
C VAL A 267 7.44 -4.90 20.78
N VAL A 268 6.86 -5.95 21.30
CA VAL A 268 7.33 -7.32 21.12
C VAL A 268 6.43 -7.97 20.11
N ASP A 269 7.01 -8.47 19.03
CA ASP A 269 6.32 -9.11 17.90
C ASP A 269 7.18 -10.26 17.40
N THR A 270 6.96 -11.45 17.96
CA THR A 270 7.77 -12.65 17.69
C THR A 270 7.07 -13.65 16.79
N THR A 271 5.79 -13.43 16.51
CA THR A 271 4.97 -14.35 15.70
C THR A 271 4.64 -13.75 14.34
N PRO A 272 4.80 -14.52 13.24
CA PRO A 272 4.39 -14.07 11.93
C PRO A 272 2.87 -13.96 11.83
N PRO A 273 2.33 -13.05 10.99
CA PRO A 273 0.90 -12.91 10.79
C PRO A 273 0.29 -14.13 10.09
N GLU A 274 -0.96 -14.42 10.36
CA GLU A 274 -1.78 -15.36 9.60
C GLU A 274 -2.53 -14.59 8.51
N ALA A 275 -2.50 -15.11 7.26
CA ALA A 275 -3.17 -14.45 6.13
C ALA A 275 -3.93 -15.45 5.28
N GLN A 276 -5.08 -15.02 4.75
CA GLN A 276 -5.91 -15.83 3.86
C GLN A 276 -6.48 -14.99 2.72
N LEU A 277 -6.37 -15.51 1.47
CA LEU A 277 -7.00 -14.90 0.30
C LEU A 277 -8.39 -15.49 0.07
N THR A 278 -9.33 -14.62 -0.29
CA THR A 278 -10.68 -14.98 -0.71
C THR A 278 -10.96 -14.36 -2.08
N ALA A 279 -11.29 -15.21 -3.06
CA ALA A 279 -11.69 -14.81 -4.40
C ALA A 279 -12.61 -15.85 -5.02
N ILE A 280 -13.22 -15.53 -6.16
CA ILE A 280 -13.97 -16.48 -6.98
C ILE A 280 -13.02 -17.46 -7.68
N GLU A 281 -13.45 -18.72 -7.84
CA GLU A 281 -12.62 -19.75 -8.49
C GLU A 281 -12.62 -19.64 -10.03
N SER A 282 -13.69 -19.07 -10.61
CA SER A 282 -13.84 -18.93 -12.05
C SER A 282 -14.63 -17.66 -12.40
N VAL A 283 -14.23 -17.01 -13.48
CA VAL A 283 -14.83 -15.79 -14.02
C VAL A 283 -14.69 -15.81 -15.54
N ASN A 284 -15.54 -15.10 -16.26
CA ASN A 284 -15.36 -14.91 -17.69
C ASN A 284 -14.33 -13.80 -17.96
N GLU A 285 -13.74 -13.87 -19.13
CA GLU A 285 -12.88 -12.82 -19.66
C GLU A 285 -13.59 -11.47 -19.67
N SER A 286 -12.82 -10.40 -19.45
CA SER A 286 -13.31 -9.02 -19.34
C SER A 286 -14.27 -8.74 -18.17
N GLU A 287 -14.56 -9.71 -17.31
CA GLU A 287 -15.27 -9.47 -16.06
C GLU A 287 -14.31 -9.09 -14.94
N PRO A 288 -14.72 -8.23 -13.98
CA PRO A 288 -13.87 -7.83 -12.86
C PRO A 288 -13.61 -9.01 -11.90
N ILE A 289 -12.35 -9.16 -11.53
CA ILE A 289 -11.87 -10.13 -10.55
C ILE A 289 -11.56 -9.38 -9.27
N VAL A 290 -12.24 -9.76 -8.20
CA VAL A 290 -12.04 -9.18 -6.87
C VAL A 290 -11.36 -10.20 -5.98
N VAL A 291 -10.26 -9.80 -5.34
CA VAL A 291 -9.55 -10.62 -4.37
C VAL A 291 -9.42 -9.85 -3.07
N ASP A 292 -9.91 -10.42 -2.01
CA ASP A 292 -9.81 -9.92 -0.64
C ASP A 292 -8.75 -10.71 0.13
N ILE A 293 -8.02 -10.03 1.02
CA ILE A 293 -7.15 -10.67 1.99
C ILE A 293 -7.64 -10.37 3.39
N ASP A 294 -7.68 -11.41 4.22
CA ASP A 294 -7.88 -11.32 5.65
C ASP A 294 -6.55 -11.59 6.34
N VAL A 295 -6.14 -10.71 7.24
CA VAL A 295 -4.85 -10.81 7.95
C VAL A 295 -5.10 -10.66 9.43
N GLU A 296 -4.66 -11.64 10.19
CA GLU A 296 -4.72 -11.65 11.65
C GLU A 296 -3.30 -11.74 12.22
N ASP A 297 -3.01 -10.94 13.24
CA ASP A 297 -1.73 -10.91 13.93
C ASP A 297 -1.95 -10.72 15.42
N GLY A 298 -2.27 -11.79 16.09
CA GLY A 298 -2.38 -11.96 17.53
C GLY A 298 -2.92 -10.75 18.31
N TYR A 299 -2.03 -10.07 19.04
CA TYR A 299 -2.37 -8.96 19.93
C TYR A 299 -2.13 -7.56 19.33
N ILE A 300 -1.49 -7.48 18.17
CA ILE A 300 -1.07 -6.20 17.60
C ILE A 300 -2.01 -5.88 16.45
N GLU A 301 -2.95 -4.96 16.66
CA GLU A 301 -3.64 -4.28 15.55
C GLU A 301 -2.59 -3.50 14.75
N SER A 302 -1.83 -4.22 13.94
CA SER A 302 -0.74 -3.65 13.19
C SER A 302 -1.17 -3.17 11.81
N SER A 303 -0.50 -2.15 11.33
CA SER A 303 -0.55 -1.79 9.93
C SER A 303 0.30 -2.76 9.13
N PHE A 304 -0.31 -3.63 8.35
CA PHE A 304 0.39 -4.52 7.44
C PHE A 304 0.79 -3.79 6.15
N VAL A 305 1.93 -4.19 5.61
CA VAL A 305 2.32 -3.85 4.25
C VAL A 305 2.06 -5.07 3.37
N ILE A 306 1.13 -4.92 2.43
CA ILE A 306 0.76 -6.00 1.52
C ILE A 306 1.28 -5.68 0.12
N THR A 307 2.03 -6.61 -0.45
CA THR A 307 2.54 -6.51 -1.83
C THR A 307 1.87 -7.57 -2.68
N TRP A 308 1.16 -7.13 -3.72
CA TRP A 308 0.40 -7.98 -4.61
C TRP A 308 1.13 -8.28 -5.91
N THR A 309 1.05 -9.53 -6.35
CA THR A 309 1.53 -9.95 -7.68
C THR A 309 0.55 -10.92 -8.32
N ILE A 310 0.41 -10.81 -9.64
CA ILE A 310 -0.44 -11.68 -10.44
C ILE A 310 0.43 -12.42 -11.44
N ARG A 311 0.28 -13.75 -11.46
CA ARG A 311 0.84 -14.61 -12.50
C ARG A 311 -0.23 -14.88 -13.54
N GLU A 312 0.04 -14.51 -14.77
CA GLU A 312 -0.84 -14.69 -15.93
C GLU A 312 -0.72 -16.09 -16.56
N PRO A 313 -1.64 -16.50 -17.47
CA PRO A 313 -1.63 -17.83 -18.09
C PRO A 313 -0.37 -18.15 -18.88
N ASP A 314 0.31 -17.15 -19.45
CA ASP A 314 1.59 -17.30 -20.16
C ASP A 314 2.80 -17.48 -19.21
N GLY A 315 2.57 -17.45 -17.89
CA GLY A 315 3.58 -17.56 -16.85
C GLY A 315 4.27 -16.25 -16.49
N SER A 316 3.93 -15.14 -17.15
CA SER A 316 4.42 -13.81 -16.79
C SER A 316 3.96 -13.41 -15.39
N LEU A 317 4.80 -12.65 -14.69
CA LEU A 317 4.49 -12.12 -13.36
C LEU A 317 4.44 -10.61 -13.45
N ARG A 318 3.34 -10.02 -13.02
CA ARG A 318 3.19 -8.57 -12.92
C ARG A 318 2.85 -8.13 -11.50
N SER A 319 3.24 -6.92 -11.16
CA SER A 319 2.74 -6.25 -9.95
C SER A 319 1.35 -5.69 -10.21
N VAL A 320 0.55 -5.61 -9.16
CA VAL A 320 -0.72 -4.90 -9.18
C VAL A 320 -0.45 -3.40 -9.22
N SER A 321 -1.18 -2.69 -10.07
CA SER A 321 -1.07 -1.23 -10.23
C SER A 321 -1.93 -0.48 -9.20
N ASP A 322 -1.65 0.81 -9.00
CA ASP A 322 -2.35 1.63 -7.99
C ASP A 322 -3.86 1.76 -8.27
N ASP A 323 -4.28 1.70 -9.53
CA ASP A 323 -5.68 1.74 -9.95
C ASP A 323 -6.42 0.42 -9.74
N GLU A 324 -5.70 -0.69 -9.62
CA GLU A 324 -6.25 -2.00 -9.24
C GLU A 324 -6.37 -2.19 -7.73
N LEU A 325 -5.73 -1.31 -6.93
CA LEU A 325 -5.83 -1.35 -5.47
C LEU A 325 -7.15 -0.71 -4.99
N SER A 326 -7.99 -1.50 -4.33
CA SER A 326 -9.25 -1.04 -3.72
C SER A 326 -9.15 -1.02 -2.19
N GLY A 327 -8.27 -0.16 -1.67
CA GLY A 327 -7.90 -0.13 -0.25
C GLY A 327 -6.68 -1.01 0.06
N ASN A 328 -6.41 -1.22 1.38
CA ASN A 328 -5.22 -1.97 1.79
C ASN A 328 -5.36 -3.48 1.59
N ASN A 329 -6.59 -4.01 1.70
CA ASN A 329 -6.87 -5.45 1.81
C ASN A 329 -7.61 -6.02 0.60
N ARG A 330 -7.69 -5.27 -0.49
CA ARG A 330 -8.46 -5.67 -1.67
C ARG A 330 -7.81 -5.19 -2.95
N ILE A 331 -7.83 -6.06 -3.95
CA ILE A 331 -7.52 -5.71 -5.33
C ILE A 331 -8.71 -6.03 -6.24
N GLU A 332 -8.83 -5.25 -7.32
CA GLU A 332 -9.79 -5.47 -8.38
C GLU A 332 -9.11 -5.27 -9.73
N PHE A 333 -9.10 -6.30 -10.56
CA PHE A 333 -8.48 -6.25 -11.87
C PHE A 333 -9.34 -6.96 -12.90
N THR A 334 -9.11 -6.69 -14.18
CA THR A 334 -9.77 -7.36 -15.31
C THR A 334 -8.74 -8.20 -16.05
N ALA A 335 -9.07 -9.46 -16.29
CA ALA A 335 -8.23 -10.35 -17.07
C ALA A 335 -8.55 -10.19 -18.56
N SER A 336 -7.51 -10.01 -19.36
CA SER A 336 -7.59 -9.86 -20.83
C SER A 336 -7.27 -11.15 -21.59
N LYS A 337 -6.90 -12.22 -20.90
CA LYS A 337 -6.59 -13.52 -21.49
C LYS A 337 -7.28 -14.63 -20.74
N SER A 338 -7.77 -15.62 -21.44
CA SER A 338 -8.31 -16.80 -20.80
C SER A 338 -7.22 -17.71 -20.22
N GLY A 339 -7.55 -18.52 -19.22
CA GLY A 339 -6.64 -19.49 -18.64
C GLY A 339 -6.47 -19.36 -17.13
N PRO A 340 -5.46 -20.05 -16.57
CA PRO A 340 -5.21 -20.06 -15.13
C PRO A 340 -4.42 -18.82 -14.69
N TYR A 341 -4.93 -18.14 -13.67
CA TYR A 341 -4.27 -17.04 -12.97
C TYR A 341 -3.90 -17.46 -11.57
N THR A 342 -2.80 -16.93 -11.04
CA THR A 342 -2.44 -17.06 -9.63
C THR A 342 -2.21 -15.68 -9.05
N VAL A 343 -3.00 -15.31 -8.05
CA VAL A 343 -2.81 -14.08 -7.27
C VAL A 343 -2.01 -14.42 -6.04
N ASN A 344 -0.93 -13.68 -5.79
CA ASN A 344 -0.10 -13.82 -4.60
C ASN A 344 -0.11 -12.52 -3.82
N ALA A 345 -0.19 -12.63 -2.51
CA ALA A 345 0.00 -11.54 -1.58
C ALA A 345 1.17 -11.86 -0.64
N LEU A 346 2.15 -10.98 -0.58
CA LEU A 346 3.21 -10.97 0.41
C LEU A 346 2.83 -9.97 1.49
N VAL A 347 2.58 -10.47 2.68
CA VAL A 347 2.21 -9.68 3.87
C VAL A 347 3.44 -9.52 4.74
N ARG A 348 3.71 -8.29 5.14
CA ARG A 348 4.74 -7.93 6.10
C ARG A 348 4.11 -7.22 7.28
N ASP A 349 4.37 -7.70 8.50
CA ASP A 349 3.94 -7.08 9.75
C ASP A 349 4.89 -5.98 10.24
N ILE A 350 4.61 -5.46 11.44
CA ILE A 350 5.42 -4.45 12.10
C ILE A 350 6.74 -5.01 12.62
N GLY A 351 6.79 -6.29 13.00
CA GLY A 351 8.01 -7.02 13.42
C GLY A 351 8.95 -7.33 12.27
N GLY A 352 8.46 -7.21 11.04
CA GLY A 352 9.19 -7.51 9.82
C GLY A 352 9.06 -8.96 9.36
N HIS A 353 8.18 -9.76 9.98
CA HIS A 353 7.89 -11.12 9.53
C HIS A 353 7.15 -11.08 8.20
N LEU A 354 7.38 -12.11 7.39
CA LEU A 354 6.86 -12.20 6.03
C LEU A 354 6.05 -13.48 5.88
N VAL A 355 4.81 -13.34 5.41
CA VAL A 355 3.99 -14.47 4.99
C VAL A 355 3.56 -14.28 3.55
N THR A 356 3.54 -15.38 2.78
CA THR A 356 3.07 -15.36 1.38
C THR A 356 1.88 -16.28 1.27
N VAL A 357 0.78 -15.76 0.73
CA VAL A 357 -0.43 -16.51 0.43
C VAL A 357 -0.76 -16.41 -1.05
N SER A 358 -1.37 -17.48 -1.59
CA SER A 358 -1.67 -17.58 -3.02
C SER A 358 -3.09 -18.10 -3.23
N HIS A 359 -3.76 -17.56 -4.24
CA HIS A 359 -5.05 -18.03 -4.71
C HIS A 359 -5.02 -18.29 -6.21
N ASN A 360 -5.55 -19.44 -6.63
CA ASN A 360 -5.65 -19.80 -8.04
C ASN A 360 -7.08 -19.62 -8.51
N LEU A 361 -7.24 -19.00 -9.67
CA LEU A 361 -8.53 -18.84 -10.34
C LEU A 361 -8.39 -19.14 -11.82
N THR A 362 -9.51 -19.42 -12.48
CA THR A 362 -9.54 -19.69 -13.92
C THR A 362 -10.42 -18.65 -14.60
N VAL A 363 -9.87 -18.02 -15.64
CA VAL A 363 -10.61 -17.13 -16.53
C VAL A 363 -11.08 -17.94 -17.73
N ALA A 364 -12.39 -18.02 -17.92
CA ALA A 364 -12.99 -18.70 -19.04
C ALA A 364 -13.06 -17.77 -20.25
N ASN A 365 -12.67 -18.28 -21.42
CA ASN A 365 -12.80 -17.56 -22.68
C ASN A 365 -14.28 -17.32 -23.02
N VAL A 366 -14.58 -16.19 -23.62
CA VAL A 366 -15.89 -15.83 -24.17
C VAL A 366 -15.87 -16.02 -25.69
N GLU A 367 -16.73 -16.89 -26.19
CA GLU A 367 -16.80 -17.17 -27.62
C GLU A 367 -17.28 -15.95 -28.44
N PRO A 368 -16.72 -15.70 -29.65
CA PRO A 368 -17.14 -14.60 -30.51
C PRO A 368 -18.63 -14.73 -30.92
N ARG A 369 -19.35 -13.63 -30.84
CA ARG A 369 -20.74 -13.55 -31.29
C ARG A 369 -20.79 -13.09 -32.74
N ILE A 370 -21.00 -14.03 -33.65
CA ILE A 370 -21.03 -13.74 -35.09
C ILE A 370 -22.32 -13.02 -35.47
N VAL A 371 -22.16 -11.90 -36.20
CA VAL A 371 -23.24 -11.16 -36.84
C VAL A 371 -22.95 -11.08 -38.33
N VAL A 372 -23.67 -11.88 -39.14
CA VAL A 372 -23.58 -11.83 -40.62
C VAL A 372 -24.67 -10.96 -41.17
N ARG A 373 -24.33 -10.02 -42.04
CA ARG A 373 -25.29 -9.15 -42.72
C ARG A 373 -25.28 -9.33 -44.24
N PHE A 374 -26.47 -9.23 -44.81
CA PHE A 374 -26.70 -9.17 -46.22
C PHE A 374 -27.74 -8.09 -46.53
N ASP A 375 -27.44 -7.17 -47.44
CA ASP A 375 -28.30 -6.05 -47.80
C ASP A 375 -28.87 -5.27 -46.59
N GLY A 376 -28.01 -5.12 -45.54
CA GLY A 376 -28.35 -4.44 -44.28
C GLY A 376 -29.16 -5.27 -43.27
N PHE A 377 -29.56 -6.48 -43.60
CA PHE A 377 -30.30 -7.38 -42.72
C PHE A 377 -29.39 -8.44 -42.11
N GLU A 378 -29.58 -8.73 -40.80
CA GLU A 378 -28.88 -9.81 -40.13
C GLU A 378 -29.39 -11.19 -40.60
N ILE A 379 -28.46 -12.08 -40.90
CA ILE A 379 -28.75 -13.45 -41.32
C ILE A 379 -28.74 -14.35 -40.11
N ALA A 380 -29.87 -14.99 -39.81
CA ALA A 380 -29.94 -15.97 -38.76
C ALA A 380 -29.25 -17.30 -39.16
N ASN A 381 -28.67 -17.98 -38.18
CA ASN A 381 -28.08 -19.30 -38.39
C ASN A 381 -29.14 -20.27 -38.93
N GLN A 382 -28.77 -21.08 -39.93
CA GLN A 382 -29.62 -22.03 -40.66
C GLN A 382 -30.79 -21.40 -41.46
N SER A 383 -30.74 -20.10 -41.72
CA SER A 383 -31.73 -19.42 -42.56
C SER A 383 -31.44 -19.61 -44.06
N THR A 384 -32.37 -19.16 -44.87
CA THR A 384 -32.21 -19.15 -46.34
C THR A 384 -32.22 -17.71 -46.85
N VAL A 385 -31.23 -17.37 -47.64
CA VAL A 385 -31.06 -16.04 -48.26
C VAL A 385 -31.28 -16.14 -49.76
N GLN A 386 -32.10 -15.25 -50.32
CA GLN A 386 -32.30 -15.17 -51.74
C GLN A 386 -31.32 -14.16 -52.35
N LEU A 387 -30.52 -14.62 -53.32
CA LEU A 387 -29.53 -13.78 -53.99
C LEU A 387 -30.17 -12.85 -55.00
N PRO A 388 -29.56 -11.69 -55.31
CA PRO A 388 -30.07 -10.75 -56.28
C PRO A 388 -29.89 -11.25 -57.73
N LEU A 389 -30.76 -10.81 -58.64
CA LEU A 389 -30.77 -11.20 -60.03
C LEU A 389 -29.54 -10.76 -60.85
N ASP A 390 -28.87 -9.69 -60.42
CA ASP A 390 -27.66 -9.16 -61.05
C ASP A 390 -26.40 -9.97 -60.74
N GLY A 391 -26.49 -10.93 -59.79
CA GLY A 391 -25.40 -11.82 -59.41
C GLY A 391 -24.33 -11.15 -58.57
N THR A 392 -24.53 -9.88 -58.14
CA THR A 392 -23.60 -9.16 -57.27
C THR A 392 -24.11 -9.15 -55.83
N TRP A 393 -23.33 -9.65 -54.92
CA TRP A 393 -23.70 -9.69 -53.50
C TRP A 393 -22.45 -9.64 -52.60
N VAL A 394 -22.68 -9.20 -51.36
CA VAL A 394 -21.67 -9.13 -50.28
C VAL A 394 -22.29 -9.64 -48.99
N PHE A 395 -21.68 -10.65 -48.40
CA PHE A 395 -21.95 -11.04 -47.02
C PHE A 395 -20.89 -10.40 -46.13
N SER A 396 -21.29 -9.72 -45.05
CA SER A 396 -20.39 -9.03 -44.14
C SER A 396 -20.56 -9.55 -42.72
N ALA A 397 -19.47 -9.96 -42.11
CA ALA A 397 -19.37 -10.34 -40.72
C ALA A 397 -18.61 -9.30 -39.85
N ASN A 398 -18.45 -8.07 -40.34
CA ASN A 398 -17.66 -7.01 -39.66
C ASN A 398 -18.32 -6.47 -38.38
N GLU A 399 -19.59 -6.81 -38.13
CA GLU A 399 -20.26 -6.47 -36.87
C GLU A 399 -20.20 -7.60 -35.82
N THR A 400 -19.41 -8.63 -36.08
CA THR A 400 -19.11 -9.65 -35.09
C THR A 400 -18.48 -9.01 -33.88
N THR A 401 -18.93 -9.37 -32.71
CA THR A 401 -18.48 -8.82 -31.42
C THR A 401 -17.85 -9.89 -30.55
N ASP A 402 -16.86 -9.49 -29.82
CA ASP A 402 -16.21 -10.28 -28.78
C ASP A 402 -15.85 -9.39 -27.59
N THR A 403 -15.10 -9.90 -26.65
CA THR A 403 -14.55 -9.11 -25.56
C THR A 403 -13.66 -7.97 -26.11
N GLU A 404 -13.39 -6.97 -25.31
CA GLU A 404 -12.72 -5.76 -25.82
C GLU A 404 -11.30 -6.05 -26.32
N ASN A 405 -10.60 -6.98 -25.67
CA ASN A 405 -9.25 -7.42 -26.04
C ASN A 405 -9.21 -8.22 -27.34
N ASP A 406 -10.23 -9.05 -27.62
CA ASP A 406 -10.24 -10.00 -28.75
C ASP A 406 -10.83 -9.41 -30.02
N ARG A 407 -11.58 -8.31 -29.90
CA ARG A 407 -12.28 -7.66 -31.02
C ARG A 407 -11.38 -7.40 -32.25
N ASP A 408 -10.15 -6.97 -32.02
CA ASP A 408 -9.22 -6.62 -33.09
C ASP A 408 -8.40 -7.83 -33.58
N ALA A 409 -8.49 -8.97 -32.88
CA ALA A 409 -7.75 -10.20 -33.16
C ALA A 409 -8.60 -11.29 -33.86
N LEU A 410 -9.88 -11.02 -34.14
CA LEU A 410 -10.77 -12.00 -34.71
C LEU A 410 -10.31 -12.46 -36.12
N GLU A 411 -10.19 -13.77 -36.31
CA GLU A 411 -9.86 -14.39 -37.57
C GLU A 411 -11.13 -15.00 -38.24
N TYR A 412 -11.37 -14.66 -39.50
CA TYR A 412 -12.56 -15.06 -40.26
C TYR A 412 -12.22 -16.13 -41.27
N PHE A 413 -13.02 -17.22 -41.31
CA PHE A 413 -12.90 -18.32 -42.27
C PHE A 413 -14.23 -18.56 -42.98
N TRP A 414 -14.25 -18.35 -44.28
CA TRP A 414 -15.43 -18.58 -45.13
C TRP A 414 -15.36 -19.90 -45.84
N TYR A 415 -16.44 -20.64 -45.79
CA TYR A 415 -16.61 -21.92 -46.47
C TYR A 415 -17.83 -21.86 -47.40
N VAL A 416 -17.71 -22.49 -48.58
CA VAL A 416 -18.80 -22.69 -49.53
C VAL A 416 -18.97 -24.18 -49.75
N ASP A 417 -20.15 -24.71 -49.51
CA ASP A 417 -20.48 -26.14 -49.57
C ASP A 417 -19.44 -27.02 -48.79
N GLY A 418 -19.03 -26.55 -47.61
CA GLY A 418 -18.08 -27.22 -46.75
C GLY A 418 -16.61 -27.15 -47.20
N LYS A 419 -16.29 -26.43 -48.26
CA LYS A 419 -14.91 -26.23 -48.71
C LYS A 419 -14.42 -24.85 -48.32
N SER A 420 -13.22 -24.80 -47.70
CA SER A 420 -12.57 -23.52 -47.35
C SER A 420 -12.35 -22.70 -48.62
N LEU A 421 -12.79 -21.45 -48.59
CA LEU A 421 -12.72 -20.54 -49.74
C LEU A 421 -11.81 -19.34 -49.42
N LEU A 422 -12.00 -18.68 -48.29
CA LEU A 422 -11.36 -17.43 -47.93
C LEU A 422 -11.03 -17.39 -46.44
N SER A 423 -9.90 -16.80 -46.09
CA SER A 423 -9.52 -16.56 -44.71
C SER A 423 -8.99 -15.14 -44.50
N GLY A 424 -9.14 -14.61 -43.29
CA GLY A 424 -8.60 -13.30 -42.87
C GLY A 424 -9.44 -12.09 -43.32
N GLN A 425 -10.60 -12.27 -43.94
CA GLN A 425 -11.49 -11.18 -44.34
C GLN A 425 -12.86 -11.31 -43.67
N SER A 426 -13.36 -10.23 -43.11
CA SER A 426 -14.68 -10.18 -42.45
C SER A 426 -15.85 -10.12 -43.47
N TYR A 427 -15.60 -10.16 -44.76
CA TYR A 427 -16.60 -10.14 -45.80
C TYR A 427 -16.33 -11.17 -46.90
N LEU A 428 -17.39 -11.64 -47.57
CA LEU A 428 -17.33 -12.53 -48.72
C LEU A 428 -18.06 -11.87 -49.88
N LEU A 429 -17.35 -11.73 -51.01
CA LEU A 429 -17.90 -11.15 -52.23
C LEU A 429 -18.37 -12.24 -53.22
N SER A 430 -19.36 -11.94 -54.07
CA SER A 430 -19.79 -12.82 -55.16
C SER A 430 -18.63 -13.18 -56.10
N SER A 431 -17.66 -12.28 -56.30
CA SER A 431 -16.47 -12.51 -57.12
C SER A 431 -15.50 -13.53 -56.57
N ASP A 432 -15.52 -13.80 -55.27
CA ASP A 432 -14.63 -14.77 -54.59
C ASP A 432 -15.11 -16.20 -54.83
N VAL A 433 -16.40 -16.39 -55.12
CA VAL A 433 -17.02 -17.69 -55.34
C VAL A 433 -16.96 -18.06 -56.82
N LYS A 434 -16.09 -19.00 -57.20
CA LYS A 434 -15.85 -19.43 -58.58
C LYS A 434 -16.89 -20.43 -59.13
N SER A 435 -17.80 -20.92 -58.29
CA SER A 435 -18.81 -21.90 -58.65
C SER A 435 -20.13 -21.21 -58.98
N ASN A 436 -20.78 -21.65 -60.07
CA ASN A 436 -22.08 -21.14 -60.46
C ASN A 436 -23.27 -21.89 -59.81
N SER A 437 -22.98 -22.85 -58.95
CA SER A 437 -24.01 -23.55 -58.18
C SER A 437 -23.45 -23.87 -56.78
N TYR A 438 -23.90 -23.14 -55.79
CA TYR A 438 -23.60 -23.38 -54.37
C TYR A 438 -24.89 -23.24 -53.56
N GLN A 439 -24.97 -24.01 -52.47
CA GLN A 439 -26.17 -24.08 -51.66
C GLN A 439 -25.97 -23.60 -50.22
N MET A 440 -24.75 -23.69 -49.70
CA MET A 440 -24.49 -23.35 -48.32
C MET A 440 -23.24 -22.48 -48.18
N ILE A 441 -23.38 -21.40 -47.41
CA ILE A 441 -22.26 -20.56 -46.98
C ILE A 441 -22.12 -20.71 -45.46
N THR A 442 -20.89 -20.86 -45.00
CA THR A 442 -20.56 -20.94 -43.59
C THR A 442 -19.43 -19.96 -43.28
N VAL A 443 -19.55 -19.20 -42.22
CA VAL A 443 -18.46 -18.42 -41.64
C VAL A 443 -18.16 -18.93 -40.25
N THR A 444 -16.90 -19.18 -40.00
CA THR A 444 -16.35 -19.47 -38.67
C THR A 444 -15.46 -18.32 -38.27
N VAL A 445 -15.65 -17.81 -37.06
CA VAL A 445 -14.80 -16.77 -36.50
C VAL A 445 -14.10 -17.37 -35.30
N LEU A 446 -12.79 -17.18 -35.25
CA LEU A 446 -11.87 -17.63 -34.22
C LEU A 446 -11.33 -16.41 -33.49
N ASP A 447 -11.28 -16.45 -32.18
CA ASP A 447 -10.60 -15.47 -31.34
C ASP A 447 -9.10 -15.83 -31.15
N ASP A 448 -8.33 -15.01 -30.43
CA ASP A 448 -6.90 -15.24 -30.21
C ASP A 448 -6.60 -16.28 -29.09
N ASP A 449 -7.58 -16.58 -28.23
CA ASP A 449 -7.50 -17.62 -27.21
C ASP A 449 -7.97 -19.01 -27.69
N GLY A 450 -8.46 -19.10 -28.93
CA GLY A 450 -8.72 -20.36 -29.62
C GLY A 450 -10.18 -20.85 -29.58
N SER A 451 -11.12 -20.06 -29.06
CA SER A 451 -12.54 -20.36 -29.18
C SER A 451 -13.08 -19.95 -30.53
N SER A 452 -14.14 -20.58 -30.98
CA SER A 452 -14.74 -20.27 -32.29
C SER A 452 -16.24 -20.44 -32.29
N SER A 453 -16.89 -19.53 -32.99
CA SER A 453 -18.30 -19.64 -33.32
C SER A 453 -18.50 -19.85 -34.81
N THR A 454 -19.64 -20.39 -35.20
CA THR A 454 -19.94 -20.70 -36.61
C THR A 454 -21.39 -20.34 -36.95
N VAL A 455 -21.58 -19.65 -38.07
CA VAL A 455 -22.89 -19.37 -38.67
C VAL A 455 -22.94 -19.96 -40.06
N SER A 456 -23.97 -20.76 -40.33
CA SER A 456 -24.23 -21.37 -41.65
C SER A 456 -25.59 -20.97 -42.15
N PHE A 457 -25.72 -20.68 -43.45
CA PHE A 457 -26.99 -20.32 -44.08
C PHE A 457 -27.04 -20.83 -45.50
N GLN A 458 -28.26 -21.10 -45.98
CA GLN A 458 -28.50 -21.53 -47.33
C GLN A 458 -28.67 -20.31 -48.24
N VAL A 459 -28.21 -20.43 -49.48
CA VAL A 459 -28.42 -19.41 -50.51
C VAL A 459 -29.20 -20.01 -51.65
N GLN A 460 -30.14 -19.25 -52.19
CA GLN A 460 -30.94 -19.64 -53.32
C GLN A 460 -30.74 -18.63 -54.45
N GLU A 461 -30.46 -19.15 -55.67
CA GLU A 461 -30.46 -18.31 -56.84
C GLU A 461 -31.88 -17.79 -57.12
N PRO A 462 -32.00 -16.56 -57.61
CA PRO A 462 -33.31 -16.05 -58.00
C PRO A 462 -33.90 -16.90 -59.09
N THR A 463 -35.02 -17.53 -58.83
CA THR A 463 -35.81 -18.14 -59.86
C THR A 463 -36.30 -17.02 -60.73
N SER A 464 -35.86 -17.00 -62.00
CA SER A 464 -36.49 -16.17 -63.04
C SER A 464 -37.88 -16.76 -63.30
N ASP A 465 -38.84 -16.31 -62.53
CA ASP A 465 -40.25 -16.61 -62.80
C ASP A 465 -40.65 -15.94 -64.13
N THR A 466 -40.30 -16.60 -65.22
CA THR A 466 -40.97 -16.42 -66.53
C THR A 466 -42.23 -17.25 -66.60
N ASP A 467 -42.87 -17.50 -65.49
CA ASP A 467 -44.24 -18.03 -65.54
C ASP A 467 -45.21 -16.86 -65.46
N SER A 468 -45.72 -16.58 -66.71
CA SER A 468 -46.88 -15.75 -66.91
C SER A 468 -47.96 -16.12 -65.88
N LEU A 469 -48.21 -15.22 -64.92
CA LEU A 469 -49.42 -15.25 -64.14
C LEU A 469 -50.61 -15.33 -65.07
N SER A 470 -51.07 -16.53 -65.37
CA SER A 470 -52.43 -16.72 -65.87
C SER A 470 -53.36 -16.30 -64.70
N ASP A 471 -53.84 -15.11 -64.83
CA ASP A 471 -54.70 -14.32 -64.00
C ASP A 471 -56.13 -14.95 -63.97
N SER A 472 -56.27 -16.15 -63.37
CA SER A 472 -57.60 -16.76 -63.30
C SER A 472 -57.94 -17.53 -61.99
N SER A 473 -57.08 -17.61 -60.98
CA SER A 473 -57.39 -18.42 -59.75
C SER A 473 -57.62 -17.67 -58.43
N LEU A 474 -57.44 -16.36 -58.38
CA LEU A 474 -57.66 -15.60 -57.13
C LEU A 474 -59.13 -15.18 -56.90
N TYR A 475 -59.94 -15.10 -58.01
CA TYR A 475 -61.34 -14.68 -57.87
C TYR A 475 -62.19 -15.63 -57.02
N PRO A 476 -62.11 -16.98 -57.11
CA PRO A 476 -62.92 -17.86 -56.28
C PRO A 476 -62.59 -17.80 -54.79
N VAL A 477 -61.34 -17.55 -54.45
CA VAL A 477 -60.93 -17.47 -53.00
C VAL A 477 -61.41 -16.15 -52.39
N ILE A 478 -61.32 -15.04 -53.08
CA ILE A 478 -61.86 -13.77 -52.64
C ILE A 478 -63.38 -13.80 -52.48
N ALA A 479 -64.09 -14.45 -53.48
CA ALA A 479 -65.53 -14.64 -53.41
C ALA A 479 -65.94 -15.52 -52.20
N LEU A 480 -65.22 -16.57 -51.91
CA LEU A 480 -65.45 -17.41 -50.71
C LEU A 480 -65.26 -16.65 -49.44
N PHE A 481 -64.25 -15.80 -49.33
CA PHE A 481 -64.03 -14.95 -48.16
C PHE A 481 -65.15 -13.96 -47.92
N PHE A 482 -65.67 -13.32 -48.99
CA PHE A 482 -66.80 -12.41 -48.89
C PHE A 482 -68.10 -13.12 -48.47
N VAL A 483 -68.34 -14.34 -48.93
CA VAL A 483 -69.50 -15.13 -48.50
C VAL A 483 -69.40 -15.57 -47.07
N LEU A 484 -68.20 -15.98 -46.57
CA LEU A 484 -67.98 -16.33 -45.21
C LEU A 484 -68.07 -15.12 -44.28
N ALA A 485 -67.52 -13.96 -44.69
CA ALA A 485 -67.57 -12.73 -43.90
C ALA A 485 -69.01 -12.19 -43.77
N THR A 486 -69.82 -12.24 -44.85
CA THR A 486 -71.22 -11.84 -44.79
C THR A 486 -72.07 -12.82 -44.00
N GLY A 487 -71.78 -14.14 -44.05
CA GLY A 487 -72.39 -15.14 -43.21
C GLY A 487 -72.11 -14.93 -41.72
N LEU A 488 -70.86 -14.60 -41.39
CA LEU A 488 -70.45 -14.33 -40.02
C LEU A 488 -71.11 -13.05 -39.48
N VAL A 489 -71.20 -12.00 -40.29
CA VAL A 489 -71.90 -10.76 -39.86
C VAL A 489 -73.40 -10.98 -39.61
N VAL A 490 -74.06 -11.81 -40.41
CA VAL A 490 -75.46 -12.19 -40.20
C VAL A 490 -75.63 -13.03 -38.95
N LEU A 491 -74.73 -13.94 -38.69
CA LEU A 491 -74.71 -14.76 -37.45
C LEU A 491 -74.46 -13.93 -36.18
N LEU A 492 -73.51 -12.99 -36.27
CA LEU A 492 -73.23 -12.07 -35.15
C LEU A 492 -74.37 -11.08 -34.88
N ARG A 493 -75.09 -10.60 -35.92
CA ARG A 493 -76.32 -9.80 -35.76
C ARG A 493 -77.49 -10.60 -35.16
N ARG A 494 -77.62 -11.88 -35.49
CA ARG A 494 -78.65 -12.73 -34.83
C ARG A 494 -78.31 -13.03 -33.34
N ARG A 495 -77.08 -13.10 -32.96
CA ARG A 495 -76.66 -13.28 -31.55
C ARG A 495 -76.79 -12.00 -30.72
N ALA A 496 -76.66 -10.83 -31.34
CA ALA A 496 -76.78 -9.53 -30.63
C ALA A 496 -78.22 -9.15 -30.27
N LEU A 497 -79.24 -9.90 -30.76
CA LEU A 497 -80.66 -9.61 -30.50
C LEU A 497 -81.29 -10.55 -29.43
N SER A 498 -80.50 -11.41 -28.75
CA SER A 498 -81.06 -12.37 -27.81
C SER A 498 -80.39 -12.41 -26.42
N ASP A 499 -79.79 -11.33 -26.00
CA ASP A 499 -79.40 -11.32 -24.56
C ASP A 499 -79.51 -9.87 -23.98
N SER A 500 -80.70 -9.57 -23.55
CA SER A 500 -80.98 -8.50 -22.59
C SER A 500 -81.34 -9.16 -21.29
N GLY A 501 -80.45 -9.15 -20.33
CA GLY A 501 -80.77 -9.66 -18.99
C GLY A 501 -79.62 -9.56 -17.98
N SER A 502 -79.59 -8.43 -17.33
CA SER A 502 -79.27 -8.20 -15.92
C SER A 502 -78.18 -9.02 -15.20
N GLY A 503 -77.29 -8.34 -14.52
CA GLY A 503 -76.66 -8.87 -13.34
C GLY A 503 -75.33 -8.19 -12.97
N PHE A 504 -75.37 -7.11 -12.25
CA PHE A 504 -74.23 -6.53 -11.57
C PHE A 504 -73.83 -7.42 -10.38
N ALA A 505 -72.55 -7.70 -10.20
CA ALA A 505 -72.01 -8.17 -8.95
C ALA A 505 -70.85 -7.24 -8.51
N LYS A 506 -71.03 -6.73 -7.30
CA LYS A 506 -70.15 -5.83 -6.53
C LYS A 506 -68.88 -6.54 -6.10
N TRP A 507 -67.76 -5.85 -6.18
CA TRP A 507 -66.53 -6.17 -5.48
C TRP A 507 -66.53 -5.47 -4.11
N THR A 508 -66.32 -6.21 -3.03
CA THR A 508 -66.02 -5.68 -1.70
C THR A 508 -64.55 -5.95 -1.37
N GLU A 509 -63.90 -4.88 -0.97
CA GLU A 509 -62.60 -4.89 -0.31
C GLU A 509 -62.57 -5.75 0.95
N ARG A 510 -61.45 -6.36 1.21
CA ARG A 510 -61.03 -6.69 2.58
C ARG A 510 -59.51 -6.54 2.72
N SER A 511 -59.15 -5.49 3.42
CA SER A 511 -57.98 -5.28 4.20
C SER A 511 -57.80 -6.37 5.26
N ASN A 512 -56.60 -6.86 5.50
CA ASN A 512 -56.08 -7.16 6.84
C ASN A 512 -54.58 -7.47 6.74
N GLY A 513 -53.76 -6.65 7.42
CA GLY A 513 -52.43 -7.01 7.80
C GLY A 513 -52.40 -7.93 9.02
N PRO A 514 -51.27 -8.51 9.29
CA PRO A 514 -50.95 -8.76 10.68
C PRO A 514 -49.56 -8.23 11.10
N LYS A 515 -49.57 -7.93 12.38
CA LYS A 515 -48.44 -7.76 13.27
C LYS A 515 -47.68 -9.08 13.48
N ASN A 516 -46.38 -9.05 13.45
CA ASN A 516 -45.48 -9.24 14.62
C ASN A 516 -44.05 -9.13 14.12
#